data_c633a18492648227b6784e603b4a53a9
#
_entry.id   c633a18492648227b6784e603b4a53a9
#
_cell.length_a   1.000
_cell.length_b   1.000
_cell.length_c   1.000
_cell.angle_alpha   90.00
_cell.angle_beta   90.00
_cell.angle_gamma   90.00
#
_symmetry.space_group_name_H-M   'P 1'
#
loop_
_entity.id
_entity.type
_entity.pdbx_description
1 polymer ?
#
loop_
_entity_poly.entity_id
_entity_poly.type
_entity_poly.pdbx_seq_one_letter_code
_entity_poly.pdbx_strand_id
1 'polypeptide(L)'
;MVDNRQRGLTGNAESAVSLSDGLLEPVVTICPNGSGLRTMPTHPKTGVSFDQFRLPFWSEVCSLVKETAIKLLPVRTIGWDAAITPNGPVILEANIWWGAPNEHRQMHIILRMLSGDSK
;
A
#
# COMPACT_ATOMS: atom_id res chain seq x y z
N MET A 1 0.88 18.71 1.31
CA MET A 1 1.13 17.27 1.42
C MET A 1 0.31 16.73 2.58
N VAL A 2 -0.52 15.75 2.33
CA VAL A 2 -1.34 15.15 3.40
C VAL A 2 -0.46 14.13 4.14
N ASP A 3 -0.36 14.28 5.47
CA ASP A 3 0.38 13.35 6.31
C ASP A 3 -0.35 12.01 6.34
N ASN A 4 0.33 10.93 6.00
CA ASN A 4 -0.20 9.57 6.06
C ASN A 4 -0.70 9.15 7.46
N ARG A 5 -0.27 9.86 8.50
CA ARG A 5 -0.76 9.64 9.87
C ARG A 5 -2.21 10.11 10.06
N GLN A 6 -2.72 10.94 9.17
CA GLN A 6 -4.10 11.42 9.20
C GLN A 6 -5.01 10.63 8.26
N ARG A 7 -4.75 9.33 8.14
CA ARG A 7 -5.51 8.42 7.27
C ARG A 7 -7.01 8.62 7.43
N GLY A 8 -7.67 8.96 6.33
CA GLY A 8 -9.10 9.13 6.28
C GLY A 8 -9.68 10.36 6.97
N LEU A 9 -8.98 11.02 7.90
CA LEU A 9 -9.45 12.26 8.52
C LEU A 9 -9.55 13.40 7.53
N THR A 10 -8.78 13.34 6.47
CA THR A 10 -8.74 14.31 5.37
C THR A 10 -9.48 13.83 4.12
N GLY A 11 -10.25 12.76 4.23
CA GLY A 11 -10.95 12.15 3.10
C GLY A 11 -10.08 11.21 2.27
N ASN A 12 -8.91 10.82 2.75
CA ASN A 12 -8.05 9.87 2.05
C ASN A 12 -8.67 8.47 2.06
N ALA A 13 -8.52 7.80 0.93
CA ALA A 13 -8.91 6.40 0.77
C ALA A 13 -7.68 5.50 0.84
N GLU A 14 -7.84 4.30 1.35
CA GLU A 14 -6.79 3.29 1.39
C GLU A 14 -7.32 1.92 0.98
N SER A 15 -6.45 1.10 0.46
CA SER A 15 -6.75 -0.27 0.09
C SER A 15 -5.52 -1.14 0.27
N ALA A 16 -5.73 -2.39 0.63
CA ALA A 16 -4.71 -3.41 0.45
C ALA A 16 -4.57 -3.74 -1.03
N VAL A 17 -3.40 -4.22 -1.40
CA VAL A 17 -3.07 -4.57 -2.79
C VAL A 17 -2.60 -6.00 -2.83
N SER A 18 -3.13 -6.78 -3.76
CA SER A 18 -2.65 -8.13 -4.02
C SER A 18 -1.22 -8.08 -4.56
N LEU A 19 -0.30 -8.76 -3.88
CA LEU A 19 1.11 -8.78 -4.28
C LEU A 19 1.34 -9.45 -5.62
N SER A 20 0.49 -10.40 -6.01
CA SER A 20 0.67 -11.16 -7.23
C SER A 20 0.34 -10.36 -8.50
N ASP A 21 -0.67 -9.50 -8.46
CA ASP A 21 -1.21 -8.86 -9.66
C ASP A 21 -1.59 -7.38 -9.52
N GLY A 22 -1.40 -6.81 -8.33
CA GLY A 22 -1.72 -5.41 -8.09
C GLY A 22 -3.22 -5.11 -7.97
N LEU A 23 -4.06 -6.14 -7.85
CA LEU A 23 -5.50 -5.95 -7.68
C LEU A 23 -5.80 -5.28 -6.35
N LEU A 24 -6.63 -4.24 -6.36
CA LEU A 24 -7.07 -3.58 -5.14
C LEU A 24 -8.11 -4.45 -4.41
N GLU A 25 -7.97 -4.55 -3.10
CA GLU A 25 -9.04 -4.98 -2.22
C GLU A 25 -10.05 -3.82 -2.04
N PRO A 26 -11.19 -4.04 -1.37
CA PRO A 26 -12.17 -2.96 -1.19
C PRO A 26 -11.54 -1.69 -0.62
N VAL A 27 -11.73 -0.59 -1.30
CA VAL A 27 -11.22 0.73 -0.90
C VAL A 27 -12.07 1.28 0.24
N VAL A 28 -11.43 1.78 1.27
CA VAL A 28 -12.11 2.30 2.45
C VAL A 28 -11.61 3.68 2.80
N THR A 29 -12.45 4.43 3.50
CA THR A 29 -12.08 5.72 4.10
C THR A 29 -12.68 5.81 5.49
N ILE A 30 -12.12 6.66 6.34
CA ILE A 30 -12.69 6.90 7.66
C ILE A 30 -13.96 7.75 7.52
N CYS A 31 -15.02 7.38 8.23
CA CYS A 31 -16.24 8.17 8.26
C CYS A 31 -15.94 9.59 8.80
N PRO A 32 -16.63 10.64 8.29
CA PRO A 32 -16.37 12.03 8.69
C PRO A 32 -16.47 12.29 10.19
N ASN A 33 -17.29 11.50 10.89
CA ASN A 33 -17.42 11.60 12.36
C ASN A 33 -16.37 10.81 13.14
N GLY A 34 -15.41 10.16 12.45
CA GLY A 34 -14.38 9.33 13.08
C GLY A 34 -14.86 7.99 13.61
N SER A 35 -16.09 7.58 13.38
CA SER A 35 -16.72 6.39 13.97
C SER A 35 -16.60 5.12 13.12
N GLY A 36 -15.49 4.92 12.44
CA GLY A 36 -15.23 3.69 11.70
C GLY A 36 -14.96 3.91 10.22
N LEU A 37 -14.84 2.81 9.50
CA LEU A 37 -14.51 2.78 8.07
C LEU A 37 -15.78 2.64 7.24
N ARG A 38 -15.80 3.28 6.09
CA ARG A 38 -16.81 3.05 5.06
C ARG A 38 -16.15 2.65 3.75
N THR A 39 -16.81 1.78 3.01
CA THR A 39 -16.38 1.39 1.68
C THR A 39 -16.56 2.53 0.69
N MET A 40 -15.56 2.74 -0.15
CA MET A 40 -15.59 3.74 -1.22
C MET A 40 -15.51 3.03 -2.57
N PRO A 41 -16.64 2.86 -3.29
CA PRO A 41 -16.66 2.06 -4.52
C PRO A 41 -16.06 2.78 -5.73
N THR A 42 -16.02 4.12 -5.70
CA THR A 42 -15.52 4.92 -6.83
C THR A 42 -14.61 6.03 -6.35
N HIS A 43 -13.71 6.46 -7.23
CA HIS A 43 -12.84 7.61 -6.96
C HIS A 43 -13.68 8.90 -6.86
N PRO A 44 -13.54 9.71 -5.79
CA PRO A 44 -14.45 10.82 -5.54
C PRO A 44 -14.36 11.95 -6.58
N LYS A 45 -13.23 12.10 -7.23
CA LYS A 45 -13.03 13.16 -8.26
C LYS A 45 -13.30 12.69 -9.67
N THR A 46 -12.94 11.45 -10.00
CA THR A 46 -12.99 10.95 -11.38
C THR A 46 -14.19 10.04 -11.65
N GLY A 47 -14.81 9.48 -10.60
CA GLY A 47 -15.88 8.51 -10.73
C GLY A 47 -15.43 7.12 -11.22
N VAL A 48 -14.14 6.91 -11.37
CA VAL A 48 -13.60 5.60 -11.78
C VAL A 48 -13.93 4.57 -10.73
N SER A 49 -14.46 3.41 -11.15
CA SER A 49 -14.74 2.29 -10.26
C SER A 49 -13.46 1.65 -9.75
N PHE A 50 -13.42 1.34 -8.45
CA PHE A 50 -12.34 0.58 -7.85
C PHE A 50 -12.52 -0.93 -7.96
N ASP A 51 -13.72 -1.38 -8.34
CA ASP A 51 -13.96 -2.82 -8.52
C ASP A 51 -13.09 -3.39 -9.63
N GLN A 52 -12.42 -4.50 -9.33
CA GLN A 52 -11.47 -5.14 -10.24
C GLN A 52 -10.37 -4.22 -10.78
N PHE A 53 -10.07 -3.15 -10.05
CA PHE A 53 -9.02 -2.21 -10.44
C PHE A 53 -7.65 -2.78 -10.08
N ARG A 54 -6.75 -2.82 -11.06
CA ARG A 54 -5.34 -3.17 -10.86
C ARG A 54 -4.47 -1.94 -10.96
N LEU A 55 -3.50 -1.83 -10.04
CA LEU A 55 -2.52 -0.74 -10.11
C LEU A 55 -1.68 -0.88 -11.39
N PRO A 56 -1.54 0.22 -12.17
CA PRO A 56 -0.66 0.20 -13.33
C PRO A 56 0.80 0.00 -12.90
N PHE A 57 1.60 -0.56 -13.77
CA PHE A 57 3.04 -0.79 -13.53
C PHE A 57 3.34 -1.63 -12.29
N TRP A 58 2.43 -2.51 -11.87
CA TRP A 58 2.62 -3.26 -10.62
C TRP A 58 3.87 -4.14 -10.65
N SER A 59 4.14 -4.83 -11.75
CA SER A 59 5.34 -5.65 -11.85
C SER A 59 6.61 -4.81 -11.78
N GLU A 60 6.60 -3.63 -12.37
CA GLU A 60 7.71 -2.67 -12.31
C GLU A 60 7.89 -2.11 -10.89
N VAL A 61 6.80 -1.86 -10.17
CA VAL A 61 6.86 -1.48 -8.74
C VAL A 61 7.57 -2.56 -7.94
N CYS A 62 7.15 -3.80 -8.10
CA CYS A 62 7.74 -4.93 -7.37
C CYS A 62 9.23 -5.10 -7.70
N SER A 63 9.61 -5.00 -8.97
CA SER A 63 10.99 -5.10 -9.41
C SER A 63 11.85 -3.98 -8.85
N LEU A 64 11.36 -2.74 -8.93
CA LEU A 64 12.07 -1.56 -8.43
C LEU A 64 12.34 -1.67 -6.92
N VAL A 65 11.33 -2.07 -6.15
CA VAL A 65 11.45 -2.24 -4.70
C VAL A 65 12.46 -3.33 -4.36
N LYS A 66 12.41 -4.46 -5.04
CA LYS A 66 13.34 -5.59 -4.81
C LYS A 66 14.77 -5.21 -5.15
N GLU A 67 15.01 -4.57 -6.29
CA GLU A 67 16.34 -4.11 -6.70
C GLU A 67 16.92 -3.10 -5.71
N THR A 68 16.09 -2.17 -5.25
CA THR A 68 16.53 -1.15 -4.28
C THR A 68 16.79 -1.77 -2.92
N ALA A 69 15.98 -2.74 -2.48
CA ALA A 69 16.16 -3.44 -1.22
C ALA A 69 17.50 -4.17 -1.13
N ILE A 70 17.96 -4.77 -2.23
CA ILE A 70 19.27 -5.44 -2.29
C ILE A 70 20.40 -4.46 -1.98
N LYS A 71 20.29 -3.21 -2.43
CA LYS A 71 21.30 -2.17 -2.18
C LYS A 71 21.34 -1.71 -0.72
N LEU A 72 20.30 -2.00 0.04
CA LEU A 72 20.18 -1.59 1.44
C LEU A 72 20.47 -2.72 2.43
N LEU A 73 20.92 -3.87 1.95
CA LEU A 73 21.35 -4.95 2.85
C LEU A 73 22.45 -4.45 3.80
N PRO A 74 22.44 -4.87 5.08
CA PRO A 74 21.67 -5.95 5.68
C PRO A 74 20.30 -5.57 6.25
N VAL A 75 19.74 -4.39 5.94
CA VAL A 75 18.40 -4.00 6.37
C VAL A 75 17.38 -4.94 5.74
N ARG A 76 16.62 -5.65 6.55
CA ARG A 76 15.74 -6.73 6.09
C ARG A 76 14.28 -6.34 5.92
N THR A 77 13.84 -5.29 6.59
CA THR A 77 12.46 -4.81 6.50
C THR A 77 12.45 -3.31 6.26
N ILE A 78 11.73 -2.88 5.24
CA ILE A 78 11.68 -1.48 4.83
C ILE A 78 10.24 -1.14 4.48
N GLY A 79 9.75 -0.03 5.02
CA GLY A 79 8.51 0.59 4.55
C GLY A 79 8.83 1.50 3.37
N TRP A 80 8.26 1.20 2.22
CA TRP A 80 8.48 1.94 0.98
C TRP A 80 7.34 2.91 0.71
N ASP A 81 7.69 4.16 0.43
CA ASP A 81 6.77 5.11 -0.19
C ASP A 81 7.12 5.19 -1.67
N ALA A 82 6.21 4.72 -2.50
CA ALA A 82 6.36 4.74 -3.95
C ALA A 82 5.16 5.43 -4.60
N ALA A 83 5.41 6.18 -5.63
CA ALA A 83 4.37 6.79 -6.45
C ALA A 83 4.33 6.13 -7.83
N ILE A 84 3.13 5.92 -8.34
CA ILE A 84 2.92 5.47 -9.71
C ILE A 84 2.65 6.69 -10.57
N THR A 85 3.56 6.97 -11.50
CA THR A 85 3.46 8.10 -12.41
C THR A 85 3.12 7.62 -13.82
N PRO A 86 2.72 8.51 -14.74
CA PRO A 86 2.50 8.13 -16.14
C PRO A 86 3.73 7.49 -16.80
N ASN A 87 4.92 7.76 -16.28
CA ASN A 87 6.18 7.23 -16.81
C ASN A 87 6.70 6.00 -16.04
N GLY A 88 5.92 5.49 -15.10
CA GLY A 88 6.29 4.34 -14.28
C GLY A 88 6.42 4.66 -12.80
N PRO A 89 6.82 3.67 -11.98
CA PRO A 89 6.94 3.86 -10.54
C PRO A 89 8.19 4.64 -10.16
N VAL A 90 8.09 5.40 -9.07
CA VAL A 90 9.19 6.15 -8.46
C VAL A 90 9.18 5.89 -6.97
N ILE A 91 10.33 5.56 -6.38
CA ILE A 91 10.48 5.49 -4.93
C ILE A 91 10.68 6.91 -4.40
N LEU A 92 9.82 7.30 -3.46
CA LEU A 92 9.90 8.60 -2.79
C LEU A 92 10.72 8.52 -1.52
N GLU A 93 10.54 7.43 -0.75
CA GLU A 93 11.15 7.29 0.56
C GLU A 93 11.27 5.81 0.94
N ALA A 94 12.32 5.51 1.71
CA ALA A 94 12.51 4.20 2.33
C ALA A 94 12.62 4.41 3.85
N ASN A 95 11.74 3.76 4.61
CA ASN A 95 11.68 3.91 6.06
C ASN A 95 12.07 2.60 6.75
N ILE A 96 13.02 2.67 7.68
CA ILE A 96 13.37 1.55 8.56
C ILE A 96 12.29 1.38 9.63
N TRP A 97 11.76 2.49 10.14
CA TRP A 97 10.63 2.53 11.07
C TRP A 97 9.34 2.76 10.29
N TRP A 98 8.57 1.70 10.09
CA TRP A 98 7.33 1.74 9.34
C TRP A 98 6.15 1.34 10.20
N GLY A 99 4.98 1.90 9.90
CA GLY A 99 3.73 1.57 10.59
C GLY A 99 3.26 0.15 10.23
N ALA A 100 2.85 -0.61 11.23
CA ALA A 100 2.27 -1.92 10.99
C ALA A 100 0.95 -1.81 10.22
N PRO A 101 0.66 -2.78 9.34
CA PRO A 101 -0.64 -2.85 8.65
C PRO A 101 -1.77 -3.00 9.67
N ASN A 102 -2.88 -2.33 9.40
CA ASN A 102 -4.05 -2.37 10.27
C ASN A 102 -4.84 -3.68 10.16
N GLU A 103 -4.56 -4.50 9.15
CA GLU A 103 -5.26 -5.76 8.91
C GLU A 103 -4.47 -6.95 9.45
N HIS A 104 -5.12 -7.76 10.27
CA HIS A 104 -4.57 -8.99 10.84
C HIS A 104 -3.94 -9.91 9.79
N ARG A 105 -4.58 -10.03 8.64
CA ARG A 105 -4.12 -10.90 7.57
C ARG A 105 -2.78 -10.47 7.01
N GLN A 106 -2.59 -9.19 6.79
CA GLN A 106 -1.34 -8.64 6.29
C GLN A 106 -0.21 -8.79 7.31
N MET A 107 -0.51 -8.60 8.58
CA MET A 107 0.46 -8.81 9.64
C MET A 107 0.92 -10.27 9.70
N HIS A 108 0.02 -11.23 9.54
CA HIS A 108 0.38 -12.65 9.50
C HIS A 108 1.33 -12.98 8.35
N ILE A 109 1.09 -12.40 7.18
CA ILE A 109 1.97 -12.59 6.02
C ILE A 109 3.36 -12.05 6.33
N ILE A 110 3.45 -10.85 6.88
CA ILE A 110 4.73 -10.21 7.24
C ILE A 110 5.47 -11.05 8.27
N LEU A 111 4.80 -11.48 9.32
CA LEU A 111 5.41 -12.30 10.38
C LEU A 111 5.95 -13.63 9.83
N ARG A 112 5.24 -14.27 8.91
CA ARG A 112 5.73 -15.48 8.25
C ARG A 112 6.98 -15.22 7.43
N MET A 113 7.00 -14.14 6.67
CA MET A 113 8.17 -13.76 5.87
C MET A 113 9.39 -13.50 6.75
N LEU A 114 9.20 -12.84 7.90
CA LEU A 114 10.27 -12.53 8.83
C LEU A 114 10.79 -13.76 9.57
N SER A 115 9.93 -14.75 9.85
CA SER A 115 10.32 -16.00 10.49
C SER A 115 11.01 -16.97 9.55
N GLY A 116 11.08 -16.67 8.26
CA GLY A 116 11.63 -17.58 7.25
C GLY A 116 10.71 -18.73 6.86
N ASP A 117 9.46 -18.69 7.31
CA ASP A 117 8.46 -19.71 7.00
C ASP A 117 7.81 -19.36 5.65
N SER A 118 8.22 -20.08 4.61
CA SER A 118 7.80 -19.81 3.22
C SER A 118 6.54 -20.57 2.80
N LYS A 119 5.84 -21.20 3.72
CA LYS A 119 4.62 -21.97 3.43
C LYS A 119 3.35 -21.22 3.83
#